data_d72bbfe3a572db629ac5dbd23d0b2849
#
_entry.id   d72bbfe3a572db629ac5dbd23d0b2849
#
_cell.length_a   1.000
_cell.length_b   1.000
_cell.length_c   1.000
_cell.angle_alpha   90.00
_cell.angle_beta   90.00
_cell.angle_gamma   90.00
#
_symmetry.space_group_name_H-M   'P 1'
#
loop_
_entity.id
_entity.type
_entity.pdbx_description
1 polymer ?
#
loop_
_entity_poly.entity_id
_entity_poly.type
_entity_poly.pdbx_seq_one_letter_code
_entity_poly.pdbx_strand_id
1 'polypeptide(L)' 'MLMNSGRPARLHYLSGSFRVLVPGDHVVCAITGERIPLEQLRYWNAERQEAYASAEVSAKAEKRA' A
#
# COMPACT_ATOMS: atom_id res chain seq x y z
N MET A 1 -20.95 -7.46 -10.99
CA MET A 1 -19.69 -8.17 -11.13
C MET A 1 -18.53 -7.34 -10.63
N LEU A 2 -17.78 -7.89 -9.77
CA LEU A 2 -16.69 -7.14 -9.14
C LEU A 2 -15.38 -7.47 -9.82
N MET A 3 -15.04 -6.68 -10.81
CA MET A 3 -13.89 -6.96 -11.64
C MET A 3 -12.58 -6.83 -10.88
N ASN A 4 -12.55 -6.08 -9.78
CA ASN A 4 -11.34 -5.86 -9.03
C ASN A 4 -11.23 -6.71 -7.76
N SER A 5 -12.22 -7.58 -7.53
CA SER A 5 -12.26 -8.37 -6.31
C SER A 5 -11.12 -9.38 -6.26
N GLY A 6 -10.36 -9.38 -5.16
CA GLY A 6 -9.25 -10.29 -4.98
C GLY A 6 -8.03 -9.97 -5.80
N ARG A 7 -8.04 -8.88 -6.54
CA ARG A 7 -6.94 -8.51 -7.42
C ARG A 7 -6.12 -7.40 -6.77
N PRO A 8 -4.79 -7.52 -6.73
CA PRO A 8 -3.97 -6.44 -6.16
C PRO A 8 -3.96 -5.24 -7.09
N ALA A 9 -4.08 -4.06 -6.51
CA ALA A 9 -3.95 -2.82 -7.24
C ALA A 9 -2.48 -2.46 -7.38
N ARG A 10 -2.16 -1.67 -8.38
CA ARG A 10 -0.84 -1.07 -8.49
C ARG A 10 -1.00 0.42 -8.35
N LEU A 11 -0.24 0.99 -7.45
CA LEU A 11 -0.34 2.40 -7.13
C LEU A 11 0.99 3.10 -7.32
N HIS A 12 0.90 4.37 -7.61
CA HIS A 12 2.04 5.27 -7.58
C HIS A 12 1.87 6.14 -6.34
N TYR A 13 2.72 5.95 -5.36
CA TYR A 13 2.61 6.65 -4.08
C TYR A 13 3.26 8.02 -4.16
N LEU A 14 2.52 9.01 -3.68
CA LEU A 14 2.98 10.39 -3.63
C LEU A 14 2.95 10.85 -2.18
N SER A 15 3.50 12.02 -1.93
CA SER A 15 3.44 12.60 -0.60
C SER A 15 1.99 12.99 -0.30
N GLY A 16 1.36 12.28 0.64
CA GLY A 16 0.00 12.59 1.07
C GLY A 16 -1.11 12.03 0.20
N SER A 17 -0.79 11.33 -0.89
CA SER A 17 -1.82 10.73 -1.74
C SER A 17 -1.22 9.65 -2.61
N PHE A 18 -2.05 8.98 -3.41
CA PHE A 18 -1.55 8.01 -4.38
C PHE A 18 -2.42 8.04 -5.62
N ARG A 19 -1.86 7.51 -6.71
CA ARG A 19 -2.58 7.39 -7.97
C ARG A 19 -2.71 5.91 -8.31
N VAL A 20 -3.86 5.52 -8.83
CA VAL A 20 -4.10 4.13 -9.19
C VAL A 20 -3.60 3.90 -10.62
N LEU A 21 -2.62 3.04 -10.77
CA LEU A 21 -2.08 2.66 -12.07
C LEU A 21 -2.79 1.46 -12.64
N VAL A 22 -3.05 0.46 -11.79
CA VAL A 22 -3.81 -0.73 -12.17
C VAL A 22 -4.88 -0.94 -11.11
N PRO A 23 -6.15 -1.01 -11.50
CA PRO A 23 -7.24 -1.16 -10.52
C PRO A 23 -7.16 -2.49 -9.76
N GLY A 24 -7.59 -2.45 -8.52
CA GLY A 24 -7.65 -3.61 -7.66
C GLY A 24 -8.32 -3.21 -6.37
N ASP A 25 -8.48 -4.18 -5.45
CA ASP A 25 -9.16 -3.91 -4.19
C ASP A 25 -8.21 -3.80 -3.01
N HIS A 26 -6.93 -4.09 -3.20
CA HIS A 26 -5.96 -4.05 -2.11
C HIS A 26 -4.55 -3.87 -2.65
N VAL A 27 -3.64 -3.55 -1.74
CA VAL A 27 -2.20 -3.65 -1.99
C VAL A 27 -1.61 -4.52 -0.89
N VAL A 28 -0.35 -4.89 -1.05
CA VAL A 28 0.33 -5.77 -0.10
C VAL A 28 1.37 -4.98 0.67
N CYS A 29 1.37 -5.16 1.99
CA CYS A 29 2.35 -4.52 2.85
C CYS A 29 3.75 -5.00 2.49
N ALA A 30 4.68 -4.08 2.32
CA ALA A 30 6.03 -4.42 1.90
C ALA A 30 6.81 -5.13 3.00
N ILE A 31 6.38 -4.99 4.25
CA ILE A 31 7.10 -5.57 5.40
C ILE A 31 6.47 -6.87 5.86
N THR A 32 5.15 -6.90 6.02
CA THR A 32 4.47 -8.07 6.60
C THR A 32 3.84 -8.98 5.57
N GLY A 33 3.62 -8.51 4.35
CA GLY A 33 2.93 -9.29 3.34
C GLY A 33 1.41 -9.31 3.49
N GLU A 34 0.88 -8.56 4.43
CA GLU A 34 -0.56 -8.51 4.65
C GLU A 34 -1.26 -7.74 3.54
N ARG A 35 -2.50 -8.13 3.25
CA ARG A 35 -3.33 -7.39 2.32
C ARG A 35 -3.89 -6.15 3.00
N ILE A 36 -3.82 -5.04 2.31
CA ILE A 36 -4.33 -3.76 2.82
C ILE A 36 -5.41 -3.28 1.86
N PRO A 37 -6.68 -3.36 2.25
CA PRO A 37 -7.75 -2.79 1.41
C PRO A 37 -7.45 -1.33 1.14
N LEU A 38 -7.73 -0.87 -0.08
CA LEU A 38 -7.38 0.49 -0.46
C LEU A 38 -8.04 1.52 0.45
N GLU A 39 -9.25 1.24 0.91
CA GLU A 39 -9.96 2.15 1.80
C GLU A 39 -9.32 2.25 3.18
N GLN A 40 -8.44 1.31 3.53
CA GLN A 40 -7.74 1.31 4.80
C GLN A 40 -6.28 1.68 4.66
N LEU A 41 -5.83 1.94 3.45
CA LEU A 41 -4.43 2.29 3.20
C LEU A 41 -4.17 3.71 3.71
N ARG A 42 -3.25 3.84 4.66
CA ARG A 42 -2.93 5.12 5.26
C ARG A 42 -1.44 5.39 5.36
N TYR A 43 -0.61 4.37 5.24
CA TYR A 43 0.83 4.51 5.43
C TYR A 43 1.57 3.97 4.24
N TRP A 44 2.46 4.77 3.69
CA TRP A 44 3.29 4.37 2.56
C TRP A 44 4.53 5.24 2.50
N ASN A 45 5.50 4.82 1.70
CA ASN A 45 6.72 5.56 1.46
C ASN A 45 6.81 5.90 -0.02
N ALA A 46 6.76 7.18 -0.35
CA ALA A 46 6.78 7.63 -1.74
C ALA A 46 8.13 7.38 -2.41
N GLU A 47 9.21 7.48 -1.65
CA GLU A 47 10.54 7.25 -2.22
C GLU A 47 10.77 5.79 -2.56
N ARG A 48 10.33 4.90 -1.69
CA ARG A 48 10.49 3.47 -1.89
C ARG A 48 9.33 2.84 -2.63
N GLN A 49 8.24 3.57 -2.78
CA GLN A 49 7.03 3.07 -3.42
C GLN A 49 6.54 1.81 -2.73
N GLU A 50 6.35 1.91 -1.42
CA GLU A 50 5.93 0.79 -0.58
C GLU A 50 4.75 1.18 0.27
N ALA A 51 3.85 0.23 0.48
CA ALA A 51 2.72 0.41 1.38
C ALA A 51 2.98 -0.33 2.69
N TYR A 52 2.42 0.18 3.78
CA TYR A 52 2.60 -0.41 5.09
C TYR A 52 1.25 -0.62 5.76
N ALA A 53 1.13 -1.75 6.47
CA ALA A 53 -0.15 -2.15 7.06
C ALA A 53 -0.56 -1.28 8.24
N SER A 54 0.39 -0.67 8.95
CA SER A 54 0.07 0.10 10.14
C SER A 54 1.18 1.12 10.40
N ALA A 55 0.91 2.03 11.34
CA ALA A 55 1.92 3.01 11.75
C ALA A 55 3.15 2.33 12.33
N GLU A 56 2.93 1.25 13.07
CA GLU A 56 4.01 0.47 13.66
C GLU A 56 4.92 -0.11 12.59
N VAL A 57 4.33 -0.69 11.56
CA VAL A 57 5.07 -1.27 10.46
C VAL A 57 5.81 -0.19 9.69
N SER A 58 5.16 0.95 9.50
CA SER A 58 5.78 2.09 8.82
C SER A 58 7.03 2.55 9.58
N ALA A 59 6.94 2.63 10.90
CA ALA A 59 8.09 3.03 11.71
C ALA A 59 9.23 2.03 11.61
N LYS A 60 8.91 0.74 11.59
CA LYS A 60 9.93 -0.29 11.43
C LYS A 60 10.60 -0.20 10.07
N ALA A 61 9.81 0.09 9.05
CA ALA A 61 10.35 0.20 7.71
C ALA A 61 11.35 1.33 7.58
N GLU A 62 11.11 2.43 8.28
CA GLU A 62 12.03 3.55 8.26
C GLU A 62 13.35 3.24 8.94
N LYS A 63 13.32 2.38 9.95
CA LYS A 63 14.53 2.00 10.64
C LYS A 63 15.37 1.00 9.88
N ARG A 64 14.79 0.42 8.85
CA ARG A 64 15.45 -0.60 8.06
C ARG A 64 16.59 -0.05 7.21
N ALA A 65 16.55 1.21 6.89
CA ALA A 65 17.46 1.84 5.95
C ALA A 65 18.96 1.77 6.34
#